data_261c023d7655cbfed5ea13d492455bea
#
_entry.id   261c023d7655cbfed5ea13d492455bea
#
_cell.length_a   1.000
_cell.length_b   1.000
_cell.length_c   1.000
_cell.angle_alpha   90.00
_cell.angle_beta   90.00
_cell.angle_gamma   90.00
#
_symmetry.space_group_name_H-M   'P 1'
#
loop_
_entity.id
_entity.type
_entity.pdbx_description
1 polymer ?
#
loop_
_entity_poly.entity_id
_entity_poly.type
_entity_poly.pdbx_seq_one_letter_code
_entity_poly.pdbx_strand_id
1 'polypeptide(L)'
;MKLNRRDFIKANAAAAAISAAGLPAANAVAATQKDEIRWDKAPCRFCGTGCSVLVGTQEGRVVATQGDPDAPVNRGLNCIKGYFLSKIMYGEDRLKTPLLRMKNGQYDKNGEFAPITWKQAFDIMEEKVKATLKAKGPNGLAMFGSGQWTVWEGYAAAKL
;
A
#
# COMPACT_ATOMS: atom_id res chain seq x y z
N MET A 1 -4.43 -16.85 21.81
CA MET A 1 -3.79 -17.75 22.81
C MET A 1 -2.34 -17.30 22.96
N LYS A 2 -1.91 -16.84 24.15
CA LYS A 2 -0.50 -16.47 24.40
C LYS A 2 0.24 -17.73 24.84
N LEU A 3 1.05 -18.30 23.97
CA LEU A 3 1.96 -19.39 24.33
C LEU A 3 3.09 -18.84 25.20
N ASN A 4 3.26 -19.35 26.40
CA ASN A 4 4.39 -19.03 27.25
C ASN A 4 5.59 -19.97 26.95
N ARG A 5 6.79 -19.63 27.44
CA ARG A 5 8.01 -20.44 27.23
C ARG A 5 7.86 -21.90 27.66
N ARG A 6 7.10 -22.13 28.71
CA ARG A 6 6.90 -23.47 29.30
C ARG A 6 6.03 -24.34 28.40
N ASP A 7 5.00 -23.74 27.75
CA ASP A 7 4.12 -24.47 26.83
C ASP A 7 4.85 -24.79 25.52
N PHE A 8 5.74 -23.90 25.06
CA PHE A 8 6.61 -24.15 23.91
C PHE A 8 7.57 -25.34 24.18
N ILE A 9 8.21 -25.39 25.36
CA ILE A 9 9.10 -26.50 25.73
C ILE A 9 8.34 -27.82 25.85
N LYS A 10 7.14 -27.81 26.43
CA LYS A 10 6.29 -29.02 26.56
C LYS A 10 5.84 -29.51 25.17
N ALA A 11 5.48 -28.61 24.24
CA ALA A 11 5.08 -29.00 22.89
C ALA A 11 6.25 -29.63 22.12
N ASN A 12 7.45 -29.09 22.24
CA ASN A 12 8.64 -29.66 21.60
C ASN A 12 9.08 -31.01 22.23
N ALA A 13 8.95 -31.16 23.53
CA ALA A 13 9.24 -32.44 24.22
C ALA A 13 8.24 -33.53 23.82
N ALA A 14 6.96 -33.19 23.68
CA ALA A 14 5.93 -34.12 23.18
C ALA A 14 6.20 -34.53 21.72
N ALA A 15 6.60 -33.59 20.85
CA ALA A 15 6.95 -33.86 19.46
C ALA A 15 8.18 -34.80 19.35
N ALA A 16 9.20 -34.60 20.20
CA ALA A 16 10.37 -35.45 20.25
C ALA A 16 10.04 -36.88 20.75
N ALA A 17 9.13 -37.03 21.72
CA ALA A 17 8.68 -38.32 22.21
C ALA A 17 7.89 -39.12 21.17
N ILE A 18 7.09 -38.44 20.33
CA ILE A 18 6.32 -39.06 19.23
C ILE A 18 7.26 -39.58 18.14
N SER A 19 8.32 -38.81 17.81
CA SER A 19 9.32 -39.26 16.83
C SER A 19 10.17 -40.42 17.30
N ALA A 20 10.44 -40.53 18.62
CA ALA A 20 11.16 -41.67 19.23
C ALA A 20 10.32 -42.96 19.28
N ALA A 21 9.00 -42.85 19.25
CA ALA A 21 8.06 -43.96 19.23
C ALA A 21 7.85 -44.61 17.85
N GLY A 22 8.59 -44.21 16.81
CA GLY A 22 8.55 -44.84 15.48
C GLY A 22 7.22 -44.68 14.73
N LEU A 23 6.35 -43.79 15.17
CA LEU A 23 5.13 -43.48 14.44
C LEU A 23 5.49 -42.65 13.16
N PRO A 24 4.94 -43.03 11.99
CA PRO A 24 5.29 -42.34 10.77
C PRO A 24 4.92 -40.85 10.88
N ALA A 25 5.94 -40.00 10.90
CA ALA A 25 5.82 -38.54 10.94
C ALA A 25 5.18 -37.94 9.64
N ALA A 26 4.72 -38.83 8.75
CA ALA A 26 4.18 -38.48 7.46
C ALA A 26 2.91 -37.60 7.49
N ASN A 27 2.17 -37.59 8.60
CA ASN A 27 0.91 -36.85 8.70
C ASN A 27 0.99 -35.53 9.47
N ALA A 28 2.13 -35.23 10.09
CA ALA A 28 2.28 -33.97 10.84
C ALA A 28 2.82 -32.81 9.99
N VAL A 29 3.39 -33.09 8.81
CA VAL A 29 3.93 -32.08 7.88
C VAL A 29 2.88 -31.63 6.84
N ALA A 30 1.75 -32.33 6.73
CA ALA A 30 0.69 -32.00 5.77
C ALA A 30 -0.17 -30.77 6.17
N ALA A 31 0.10 -30.12 7.29
CA ALA A 31 -0.78 -29.11 7.84
C ALA A 31 -0.36 -27.66 7.57
N THR A 32 0.70 -27.38 6.82
CA THR A 32 1.03 -26.00 6.38
C THR A 32 1.82 -26.00 5.08
N GLN A 33 1.21 -26.42 3.98
CA GLN A 33 1.58 -25.79 2.71
C GLN A 33 1.01 -24.37 2.77
N LYS A 34 1.73 -23.45 3.41
CA LYS A 34 1.55 -22.04 3.12
C LYS A 34 1.89 -21.88 1.66
N ASP A 35 0.96 -21.34 0.88
CA ASP A 35 1.23 -21.00 -0.51
C ASP A 35 2.57 -20.28 -0.56
N GLU A 36 3.43 -20.70 -1.47
CA GLU A 36 4.76 -20.13 -1.62
C GLU A 36 4.63 -18.64 -1.98
N ILE A 37 5.48 -17.78 -1.42
CA ILE A 37 5.47 -16.36 -1.77
C ILE A 37 5.95 -16.20 -3.21
N ARG A 38 5.06 -15.72 -4.07
CA ARG A 38 5.40 -15.34 -5.44
C ARG A 38 6.02 -13.94 -5.45
N TRP A 39 7.15 -13.78 -6.11
CA TRP A 39 7.87 -12.52 -6.22
C TRP A 39 7.77 -11.95 -7.63
N ASP A 40 7.31 -10.71 -7.74
CA ASP A 40 7.20 -9.95 -9.00
C ASP A 40 7.98 -8.64 -8.89
N LYS A 41 8.59 -8.18 -9.99
CA LYS A 41 9.29 -6.89 -10.05
C LYS A 41 8.30 -5.74 -10.22
N ALA A 42 8.53 -4.64 -9.51
CA ALA A 42 7.75 -3.42 -9.64
C ALA A 42 8.62 -2.18 -9.39
N PRO A 43 8.31 -1.03 -9.99
CA PRO A 43 8.96 0.23 -9.63
C PRO A 43 8.46 0.72 -8.28
N CYS A 44 9.35 1.25 -7.44
CA CYS A 44 8.97 1.97 -6.24
C CYS A 44 8.27 3.28 -6.63
N ARG A 45 7.08 3.54 -6.05
CA ARG A 45 6.29 4.72 -6.41
C ARG A 45 6.68 6.02 -5.68
N PHE A 46 7.62 5.98 -4.74
CA PHE A 46 7.79 7.12 -3.82
C PHE A 46 8.57 8.30 -4.38
N CYS A 47 9.58 8.09 -5.19
CA CYS A 47 10.38 9.21 -5.70
C CYS A 47 11.06 8.89 -7.03
N GLY A 48 11.64 9.92 -7.65
CA GLY A 48 12.31 9.83 -8.94
C GLY A 48 13.62 9.04 -8.97
N THR A 49 14.08 8.47 -7.84
CA THR A 49 15.26 7.57 -7.84
C THR A 49 15.04 6.35 -8.73
N GLY A 50 13.79 5.89 -8.89
CA GLY A 50 13.46 4.79 -9.79
C GLY A 50 13.92 3.41 -9.30
N CYS A 51 13.93 3.19 -7.99
CA CYS A 51 14.27 1.89 -7.41
C CYS A 51 13.33 0.80 -7.92
N SER A 52 13.88 -0.36 -8.29
CA SER A 52 13.12 -1.58 -8.50
C SER A 52 12.95 -2.32 -7.17
N VAL A 53 11.73 -2.79 -6.93
CA VAL A 53 11.38 -3.60 -5.76
C VAL A 53 10.85 -4.96 -6.19
N LEU A 54 11.13 -5.98 -5.41
CA LEU A 54 10.47 -7.26 -5.48
C LEU A 54 9.26 -7.23 -4.55
N VAL A 55 8.09 -7.53 -5.08
CA VAL A 55 6.82 -7.58 -4.36
C VAL A 55 6.45 -9.02 -4.15
N GLY A 56 6.44 -9.45 -2.89
CA GLY A 56 6.04 -10.80 -2.49
C GLY A 56 4.53 -10.88 -2.26
N THR A 57 3.86 -11.75 -2.99
CA THR A 57 2.43 -12.02 -2.85
C THR A 57 2.17 -13.43 -2.35
N GLN A 58 1.20 -13.58 -1.46
CA GLN A 58 0.74 -14.85 -0.92
C GLN A 58 -0.77 -14.77 -0.72
N GLU A 59 -1.52 -15.77 -1.17
CA GLU A 59 -2.99 -15.82 -1.07
C GLU A 59 -3.67 -14.52 -1.59
N GLY A 60 -3.17 -13.96 -2.69
CA GLY A 60 -3.69 -12.73 -3.29
C GLY A 60 -3.40 -11.44 -2.52
N ARG A 61 -2.54 -11.48 -1.50
CA ARG A 61 -2.13 -10.32 -0.70
C ARG A 61 -0.65 -10.04 -0.83
N VAL A 62 -0.27 -8.78 -0.85
CA VAL A 62 1.13 -8.38 -0.74
C VAL A 62 1.56 -8.54 0.72
N VAL A 63 2.54 -9.42 0.95
CA VAL A 63 3.04 -9.77 2.29
C VAL A 63 4.43 -9.21 2.56
N ALA A 64 5.21 -8.95 1.50
CA ALA A 64 6.58 -8.47 1.63
C ALA A 64 6.97 -7.54 0.48
N THR A 65 7.96 -6.67 0.75
CA THR A 65 8.68 -5.91 -0.27
C THR A 65 10.16 -5.87 0.08
N GLN A 66 11.01 -6.00 -0.94
CA GLN A 66 12.46 -5.88 -0.79
C GLN A 66 13.06 -5.24 -2.03
N GLY A 67 14.31 -4.75 -1.95
CA GLY A 67 15.02 -4.25 -3.12
C GLY A 67 15.33 -5.35 -4.12
N ASP A 68 15.28 -5.02 -5.40
CA ASP A 68 15.68 -5.92 -6.49
C ASP A 68 17.21 -5.91 -6.62
N PRO A 69 17.91 -7.03 -6.33
CA PRO A 69 19.37 -7.10 -6.41
C PRO A 69 19.91 -6.94 -7.84
N ASP A 70 19.11 -7.29 -8.84
CA ASP A 70 19.49 -7.20 -10.26
C ASP A 70 19.31 -5.78 -10.82
N ALA A 71 18.63 -4.89 -10.10
CA ALA A 71 18.38 -3.53 -10.57
C ALA A 71 19.63 -2.66 -10.48
N PRO A 72 20.07 -2.03 -11.57
CA PRO A 72 21.29 -1.22 -11.59
C PRO A 72 21.19 0.04 -10.71
N VAL A 73 19.97 0.54 -10.49
CA VAL A 73 19.72 1.77 -9.72
C VAL A 73 19.95 1.56 -8.24
N ASN A 74 19.34 0.54 -7.66
CA ASN A 74 19.32 0.34 -6.21
C ASN A 74 20.01 -0.93 -5.71
N ARG A 75 20.38 -1.87 -6.61
CA ARG A 75 21.21 -3.05 -6.31
C ARG A 75 20.78 -3.80 -5.05
N GLY A 76 19.50 -4.06 -4.91
CA GLY A 76 18.93 -4.73 -3.74
C GLY A 76 18.68 -3.85 -2.52
N LEU A 77 19.08 -2.58 -2.54
CA LEU A 77 18.86 -1.65 -1.44
C LEU A 77 17.56 -0.87 -1.62
N ASN A 78 16.93 -0.53 -0.50
CA ASN A 78 15.78 0.38 -0.45
C ASN A 78 15.95 1.35 0.73
N CYS A 79 15.37 2.54 0.61
CA CYS A 79 15.14 3.36 1.78
C CYS A 79 13.93 2.82 2.58
N ILE A 80 13.72 3.35 3.77
CA ILE A 80 12.62 2.93 4.65
C ILE A 80 11.25 2.94 3.96
N LYS A 81 10.98 3.88 3.06
CA LYS A 81 9.72 3.97 2.31
C LYS A 81 9.52 2.77 1.38
N GLY A 82 10.56 2.33 0.69
CA GLY A 82 10.53 1.15 -0.18
C GLY A 82 10.31 -0.14 0.60
N TYR A 83 10.97 -0.31 1.73
CA TYR A 83 10.78 -1.49 2.59
C TYR A 83 9.35 -1.62 3.14
N PHE A 84 8.69 -0.50 3.44
CA PHE A 84 7.33 -0.50 3.97
C PHE A 84 6.26 -0.19 2.91
N LEU A 85 6.60 -0.29 1.62
CA LEU A 85 5.68 0.02 0.52
C LEU A 85 4.36 -0.74 0.61
N SER A 86 4.38 -2.03 0.99
CA SER A 86 3.19 -2.85 1.15
C SER A 86 2.26 -2.37 2.28
N LYS A 87 2.79 -1.71 3.30
CA LYS A 87 2.01 -1.29 4.47
C LYS A 87 0.98 -0.21 4.12
N ILE A 88 1.29 0.66 3.15
CA ILE A 88 0.36 1.70 2.72
C ILE A 88 -0.90 1.17 2.04
N MET A 89 -0.87 -0.09 1.57
CA MET A 89 -2.03 -0.72 0.91
C MET A 89 -3.09 -1.18 1.91
N TYR A 90 -2.68 -1.48 3.15
CA TYR A 90 -3.52 -2.14 4.15
C TYR A 90 -3.71 -1.32 5.43
N GLY A 91 -3.37 -0.02 5.41
CA GLY A 91 -3.66 0.88 6.51
C GLY A 91 -5.18 0.99 6.75
N GLU A 92 -5.60 0.98 8.00
CA GLU A 92 -7.03 1.10 8.35
C GLU A 92 -7.58 2.47 7.94
N ASP A 93 -6.74 3.50 7.99
CA ASP A 93 -7.03 4.87 7.61
C ASP A 93 -6.87 5.18 6.11
N ARG A 94 -6.56 4.14 5.30
CA ARG A 94 -6.40 4.33 3.87
C ARG A 94 -7.71 4.75 3.20
N LEU A 95 -7.71 5.94 2.61
CA LEU A 95 -8.85 6.44 1.85
C LEU A 95 -9.09 5.58 0.60
N LYS A 96 -10.34 5.20 0.37
CA LYS A 96 -10.79 4.38 -0.78
C LYS A 96 -11.76 5.12 -1.69
N THR A 97 -12.30 6.23 -1.21
CA THR A 97 -13.24 7.09 -1.92
C THR A 97 -12.85 8.56 -1.70
N PRO A 98 -13.19 9.47 -2.63
CA PRO A 98 -13.05 10.88 -2.38
C PRO A 98 -13.89 11.32 -1.18
N LEU A 99 -13.39 12.28 -0.44
CA LEU A 99 -14.09 12.87 0.71
C LEU A 99 -14.36 14.34 0.45
N LEU A 100 -15.54 14.80 0.81
CA LEU A 100 -15.93 16.21 0.76
C LEU A 100 -16.37 16.66 2.15
N ARG A 101 -15.99 17.88 2.55
CA ARG A 101 -16.51 18.47 3.79
C ARG A 101 -17.97 18.87 3.59
N MET A 102 -18.84 18.36 4.44
CA MET A 102 -20.29 18.53 4.32
C MET A 102 -20.93 18.85 5.66
N LYS A 103 -21.97 19.69 5.60
CA LYS A 103 -22.86 19.97 6.72
C LYS A 103 -24.29 19.99 6.18
N ASN A 104 -25.20 19.24 6.81
CA ASN A 104 -26.61 19.12 6.39
C ASN A 104 -26.77 18.72 4.89
N GLY A 105 -25.91 17.82 4.40
CA GLY A 105 -25.96 17.35 3.01
C GLY A 105 -25.40 18.30 1.95
N GLN A 106 -24.84 19.45 2.35
CA GLN A 106 -24.23 20.43 1.46
C GLN A 106 -22.76 20.66 1.77
N TYR A 107 -22.00 21.09 0.77
CA TYR A 107 -20.61 21.48 0.96
C TYR A 107 -20.51 22.61 2.00
N ASP A 108 -19.66 22.39 3.01
CA ASP A 108 -19.29 23.41 3.98
C ASP A 108 -17.83 23.21 4.37
N LYS A 109 -17.00 24.25 4.23
CA LYS A 109 -15.56 24.19 4.55
C LYS A 109 -15.27 23.79 6.02
N ASN A 110 -16.22 24.03 6.92
CA ASN A 110 -16.14 23.69 8.33
C ASN A 110 -16.93 22.41 8.68
N GLY A 111 -17.47 21.71 7.66
CA GLY A 111 -18.20 20.46 7.82
C GLY A 111 -17.29 19.27 8.05
N GLU A 112 -17.91 18.14 8.41
CA GLU A 112 -17.22 16.86 8.55
C GLU A 112 -16.98 16.21 7.20
N PHE A 113 -15.94 15.38 7.10
CA PHE A 113 -15.65 14.64 5.88
C PHE A 113 -16.68 13.53 5.65
N ALA A 114 -17.34 13.56 4.51
CA ALA A 114 -18.27 12.54 4.05
C ALA A 114 -17.80 11.96 2.69
N PRO A 115 -17.99 10.65 2.46
CA PRO A 115 -17.64 10.02 1.19
C PRO A 115 -18.55 10.50 0.06
N ILE A 116 -17.95 10.75 -1.11
CA ILE A 116 -18.64 11.10 -2.34
C ILE A 116 -18.17 10.21 -3.48
N THR A 117 -18.90 10.23 -4.60
CA THR A 117 -18.46 9.51 -5.82
C THR A 117 -17.33 10.26 -6.53
N TRP A 118 -16.53 9.55 -7.33
CA TRP A 118 -15.52 10.18 -8.18
C TRP A 118 -16.13 11.17 -9.16
N LYS A 119 -17.31 10.86 -9.72
CA LYS A 119 -18.01 11.80 -10.60
C LYS A 119 -18.32 13.10 -9.89
N GLN A 120 -18.91 13.05 -8.69
CA GLN A 120 -19.18 14.26 -7.90
C GLN A 120 -17.91 15.06 -7.59
N ALA A 121 -16.80 14.36 -7.25
CA ALA A 121 -15.53 15.01 -6.99
C ALA A 121 -15.02 15.79 -8.21
N PHE A 122 -15.05 15.18 -9.39
CA PHE A 122 -14.61 15.83 -10.63
C PHE A 122 -15.53 16.96 -11.06
N ASP A 123 -16.85 16.80 -10.96
CA ASP A 123 -17.83 17.85 -11.28
C ASP A 123 -17.58 19.10 -10.40
N ILE A 124 -17.34 18.91 -9.11
CA ILE A 124 -17.04 20.01 -8.17
C ILE A 124 -15.70 20.67 -8.51
N MET A 125 -14.66 19.88 -8.80
CA MET A 125 -13.35 20.41 -9.18
C MET A 125 -13.45 21.24 -10.46
N GLU A 126 -14.12 20.72 -11.49
CA GLU A 126 -14.35 21.41 -12.75
C GLU A 126 -15.07 22.75 -12.55
N GLU A 127 -16.18 22.75 -11.79
CA GLU A 127 -16.93 23.96 -11.46
C GLU A 127 -16.04 25.01 -10.79
N LYS A 128 -15.29 24.62 -9.75
CA LYS A 128 -14.43 25.54 -8.99
C LYS A 128 -13.26 26.07 -9.82
N VAL A 129 -12.63 25.23 -10.64
CA VAL A 129 -11.55 25.65 -11.55
C VAL A 129 -12.07 26.64 -12.57
N LYS A 130 -13.19 26.35 -13.27
CA LYS A 130 -13.80 27.26 -14.24
C LYS A 130 -14.22 28.59 -13.63
N ALA A 131 -14.86 28.56 -12.46
CA ALA A 131 -15.26 29.77 -11.75
C ALA A 131 -14.05 30.63 -11.35
N THR A 132 -12.97 30.02 -10.88
CA THR A 132 -11.73 30.71 -10.49
C THR A 132 -11.04 31.33 -11.71
N LEU A 133 -10.91 30.58 -12.81
CA LEU A 133 -10.35 31.09 -14.05
C LEU A 133 -11.15 32.28 -14.61
N LYS A 134 -12.48 32.20 -14.57
CA LYS A 134 -13.36 33.30 -15.00
C LYS A 134 -13.19 34.54 -14.12
N ALA A 135 -13.03 34.38 -12.81
CA ALA A 135 -12.98 35.50 -11.86
C ALA A 135 -11.58 36.14 -11.76
N LYS A 136 -10.50 35.35 -11.90
CA LYS A 136 -9.12 35.79 -11.60
C LYS A 136 -8.13 35.54 -12.71
N GLY A 137 -8.54 34.91 -13.82
CA GLY A 137 -7.66 34.50 -14.91
C GLY A 137 -6.68 33.34 -14.48
N PRO A 138 -5.67 33.06 -15.34
CA PRO A 138 -4.71 31.96 -15.08
C PRO A 138 -3.98 32.09 -13.76
N ASN A 139 -3.71 33.31 -13.31
CA ASN A 139 -3.02 33.56 -12.03
C ASN A 139 -3.86 33.23 -10.79
N GLY A 140 -5.13 32.87 -10.97
CA GLY A 140 -6.00 32.43 -9.88
C GLY A 140 -5.79 30.99 -9.45
N LEU A 141 -5.04 30.20 -10.22
CA LEU A 141 -4.74 28.81 -9.95
C LEU A 141 -3.24 28.59 -9.74
N ALA A 142 -2.91 27.72 -8.81
CA ALA A 142 -1.55 27.25 -8.61
C ALA A 142 -1.55 25.76 -8.31
N MET A 143 -0.50 25.07 -8.73
CA MET A 143 -0.31 23.65 -8.47
C MET A 143 1.03 23.41 -7.79
N PHE A 144 1.00 22.63 -6.71
CA PHE A 144 2.20 22.17 -6.04
C PHE A 144 2.43 20.71 -6.41
N GLY A 145 3.60 20.43 -6.99
CA GLY A 145 4.04 19.07 -7.33
C GLY A 145 4.94 18.47 -6.27
N SER A 146 5.17 17.20 -6.39
CA SER A 146 6.05 16.43 -5.51
C SER A 146 7.09 15.65 -6.32
N GLY A 147 8.30 15.48 -5.77
CA GLY A 147 9.30 14.54 -6.30
C GLY A 147 8.86 13.06 -6.24
N GLN A 148 7.70 12.80 -5.69
CA GLN A 148 7.06 11.48 -5.65
C GLN A 148 6.09 11.24 -6.81
N TRP A 149 5.90 12.20 -7.69
CA TRP A 149 5.09 12.01 -8.89
C TRP A 149 5.77 11.04 -9.84
N THR A 150 4.96 10.16 -10.43
CA THR A 150 5.37 9.41 -11.61
C THR A 150 5.39 10.36 -12.82
N VAL A 151 6.06 9.93 -13.90
CA VAL A 151 6.06 10.67 -15.17
C VAL A 151 4.64 10.95 -15.65
N TRP A 152 3.73 9.97 -15.50
CA TRP A 152 2.33 10.11 -15.92
C TRP A 152 1.55 11.11 -15.08
N GLU A 153 1.77 11.13 -13.77
CA GLU A 153 1.14 12.13 -12.89
C GLU A 153 1.62 13.54 -13.23
N GLY A 154 2.94 13.72 -13.46
CA GLY A 154 3.49 15.00 -13.89
C GLY A 154 2.97 15.43 -15.26
N TYR A 155 2.85 14.52 -16.22
CA TYR A 155 2.27 14.80 -17.53
C TYR A 155 0.80 15.22 -17.42
N ALA A 156 -0.01 14.51 -16.64
CA ALA A 156 -1.41 14.86 -16.43
C ALA A 156 -1.55 16.26 -15.80
N ALA A 157 -0.72 16.56 -14.78
CA ALA A 157 -0.69 17.86 -14.15
C ALA A 157 -0.31 19.01 -15.11
N ALA A 158 0.60 18.75 -16.06
CA ALA A 158 1.00 19.73 -17.05
C ALA A 158 -0.06 19.96 -18.16
N LYS A 159 -1.04 19.05 -18.28
CA LYS A 159 -2.16 19.16 -19.22
C LYS A 159 -3.40 19.81 -18.64
N LEU A 160 -3.50 19.89 -17.32
CA LEU A 160 -4.61 20.52 -16.62
C LEU A 160 -4.55 22.04 -16.73
#